data_a154b94bd803e53bccf7636724d2e04d
#
_entry.id   a154b94bd803e53bccf7636724d2e04d
#
_cell.length_a   1.000
_cell.length_b   1.000
_cell.length_c   1.000
_cell.angle_alpha   90.00
_cell.angle_beta   90.00
_cell.angle_gamma   90.00
#
_symmetry.space_group_name_H-M   'P 1'
#
loop_
_entity.id
_entity.type
_entity.pdbx_description
1 polymer ?
#
loop_
_entity_poly.entity_id
_entity_poly.type
_entity_poly.pdbx_seq_one_letter_code
_entity_poly.pdbx_strand_id
1 'polypeptide(L)'
;MPNRFELRDLYIQGWYELDAGKLLESVTDDFVFDDPAEPCPVGKTELGAYMRRWDARTRSLGADNRWILTDEVRQDRDGILTDWEWWELLGSSLKGMGLIKTNDRGVFLERITYFDRVANRESI
;
A
#
# COMPACT_ATOMS: atom_id res chain seq x y z
N MET A 1 -20.53 -1.40 -12.90
CA MET A 1 -19.72 -1.93 -11.82
C MET A 1 -18.23 -1.71 -12.13
N PRO A 2 -17.46 -1.21 -11.21
CA PRO A 2 -16.02 -1.07 -11.46
C PRO A 2 -15.36 -2.44 -11.63
N ASN A 3 -14.36 -2.47 -12.47
CA ASN A 3 -13.54 -3.67 -12.67
C ASN A 3 -12.30 -3.63 -11.76
N ARG A 4 -11.51 -4.70 -11.79
CA ARG A 4 -10.33 -4.78 -10.91
C ARG A 4 -9.30 -3.68 -11.15
N PHE A 5 -9.19 -3.17 -12.37
CA PHE A 5 -8.26 -2.06 -12.66
C PHE A 5 -8.74 -0.77 -12.02
N GLU A 6 -10.03 -0.49 -12.12
CA GLU A 6 -10.64 0.70 -11.53
C GLU A 6 -10.63 0.63 -10.00
N LEU A 7 -10.87 -0.56 -9.44
CA LEU A 7 -10.83 -0.75 -7.98
C LEU A 7 -9.42 -0.56 -7.43
N ARG A 8 -8.42 -1.09 -8.14
CA ARG A 8 -7.03 -0.86 -7.76
C ARG A 8 -6.68 0.63 -7.80
N ASP A 9 -7.10 1.33 -8.83
CA ASP A 9 -6.83 2.77 -8.96
C ASP A 9 -7.50 3.57 -7.85
N LEU A 10 -8.73 3.22 -7.50
CA LEU A 10 -9.45 3.85 -6.39
C LEU A 10 -8.72 3.63 -5.06
N TYR A 11 -8.19 2.43 -4.85
CA TYR A 11 -7.42 2.09 -3.66
C TYR A 11 -6.16 2.96 -3.54
N ILE A 12 -5.38 3.07 -4.61
CA ILE A 12 -4.17 3.88 -4.62
C ILE A 12 -4.51 5.35 -4.41
N GLN A 13 -5.58 5.83 -5.05
CA GLN A 13 -6.03 7.21 -4.87
C GLN A 13 -6.42 7.48 -3.42
N GLY A 14 -7.08 6.51 -2.77
CA GLY A 14 -7.43 6.61 -1.35
C GLY A 14 -6.20 6.79 -0.47
N TRP A 15 -5.13 6.09 -0.76
CA TRP A 15 -3.86 6.27 -0.03
C TRP A 15 -3.22 7.63 -0.31
N TYR A 16 -3.21 8.08 -1.57
CA TYR A 16 -2.66 9.39 -1.91
C TYR A 16 -3.41 10.53 -1.21
N GLU A 17 -4.72 10.41 -1.13
CA GLU A 17 -5.57 11.47 -0.57
C GLU A 17 -5.82 11.28 0.93
N LEU A 18 -5.38 10.18 1.51
CA LEU A 18 -5.73 9.77 2.88
C LEU A 18 -7.25 9.76 3.08
N ASP A 19 -7.94 9.20 2.11
CA ASP A 19 -9.40 9.13 2.09
C ASP A 19 -9.84 7.71 2.46
N ALA A 20 -10.26 7.54 3.71
CA ALA A 20 -10.69 6.24 4.22
C ALA A 20 -11.92 5.71 3.47
N GLY A 21 -12.81 6.59 3.03
CA GLY A 21 -13.99 6.18 2.25
C GLY A 21 -13.61 5.50 0.95
N LYS A 22 -12.66 6.06 0.21
CA LYS A 22 -12.16 5.46 -1.03
C LYS A 22 -11.49 4.12 -0.77
N LEU A 23 -10.70 4.03 0.30
CA LEU A 23 -10.08 2.76 0.68
C LEU A 23 -11.14 1.69 0.94
N LEU A 24 -12.15 2.02 1.75
CA LEU A 24 -13.19 1.06 2.11
C LEU A 24 -14.02 0.62 0.90
N GLU A 25 -14.30 1.52 -0.05
CA GLU A 25 -15.00 1.17 -1.28
C GLU A 25 -14.19 0.25 -2.18
N SER A 26 -12.88 0.34 -2.12
CA SER A 26 -11.99 -0.35 -3.05
C SER A 26 -11.58 -1.74 -2.60
N VAL A 27 -11.83 -2.12 -1.34
CA VAL A 27 -11.34 -3.38 -0.77
C VAL A 27 -12.48 -4.38 -0.58
N THR A 28 -12.11 -5.66 -0.58
CA THR A 28 -13.05 -6.75 -0.30
C THR A 28 -13.29 -6.86 1.20
N ASP A 29 -14.38 -7.57 1.58
CA ASP A 29 -14.68 -7.78 3.00
C ASP A 29 -13.61 -8.60 3.72
N ASP A 30 -12.91 -9.47 2.99
CA ASP A 30 -11.82 -10.29 3.52
C ASP A 30 -10.43 -9.70 3.30
N PHE A 31 -10.37 -8.41 2.97
CA PHE A 31 -9.12 -7.69 2.75
C PHE A 31 -8.16 -7.84 3.92
N VAL A 32 -6.88 -8.00 3.60
CA VAL A 32 -5.79 -8.05 4.58
C VAL A 32 -4.67 -7.13 4.14
N PHE A 33 -4.21 -6.29 5.05
CA PHE A 33 -3.00 -5.49 4.90
C PHE A 33 -1.93 -6.06 5.84
N ASP A 34 -0.83 -6.50 5.25
CA ASP A 34 0.27 -7.09 6.00
C ASP A 34 1.43 -6.09 6.04
N ASP A 35 1.55 -5.38 7.16
CA ASP A 35 2.61 -4.42 7.43
C ASP A 35 3.50 -4.99 8.54
N PRO A 36 4.80 -5.24 8.29
CA PRO A 36 5.68 -5.81 9.30
C PRO A 36 5.85 -4.92 10.54
N ALA A 37 5.51 -3.63 10.46
CA ALA A 37 5.55 -2.73 11.61
C ALA A 37 4.31 -2.85 12.51
N GLU A 38 3.28 -3.57 12.06
CA GLU A 38 2.06 -3.79 12.85
C GLU A 38 2.15 -5.14 13.58
N PRO A 39 1.54 -5.27 14.78
CA PRO A 39 1.61 -6.52 15.54
C PRO A 39 0.84 -7.67 14.91
N CYS A 40 -0.15 -7.37 14.06
CA CYS A 40 -0.93 -8.37 13.36
C CYS A 40 -1.49 -7.78 12.06
N PRO A 41 -1.94 -8.63 11.12
CA PRO A 41 -2.54 -8.14 9.88
C PRO A 41 -3.76 -7.26 10.14
N VAL A 42 -3.94 -6.26 9.27
CA VAL A 42 -5.01 -5.27 9.38
C VAL A 42 -6.14 -5.66 8.43
N GLY A 43 -7.34 -5.81 8.97
CA GLY A 43 -8.53 -6.10 8.19
C GLY A 43 -9.25 -4.84 7.72
N LYS A 44 -10.33 -5.05 6.94
CA LYS A 44 -11.10 -3.95 6.38
C LYS A 44 -11.64 -3.00 7.45
N THR A 45 -12.17 -3.53 8.54
CA THR A 45 -12.78 -2.69 9.59
C THR A 45 -11.77 -1.82 10.33
N GLU A 46 -10.49 -2.19 10.29
CA GLU A 46 -9.41 -1.47 10.97
C GLU A 46 -8.62 -0.58 10.01
N LEU A 47 -8.92 -0.64 8.72
CA LEU A 47 -8.11 0.01 7.69
C LEU A 47 -8.05 1.53 7.86
N GLY A 48 -9.16 2.17 8.19
CA GLY A 48 -9.20 3.62 8.41
C GLY A 48 -8.33 4.04 9.59
N ALA A 49 -8.40 3.31 10.70
CA ALA A 49 -7.57 3.57 11.88
C ALA A 49 -6.09 3.30 11.58
N TYR A 50 -5.80 2.25 10.83
CA TYR A 50 -4.44 1.94 10.39
C TYR A 50 -3.87 3.08 9.54
N MET A 51 -4.63 3.58 8.57
CA MET A 51 -4.20 4.69 7.72
C MET A 51 -3.81 5.92 8.56
N ARG A 52 -4.61 6.26 9.58
CA ARG A 52 -4.31 7.38 10.46
C ARG A 52 -3.04 7.14 11.28
N ARG A 53 -2.85 5.91 11.80
CA ARG A 53 -1.62 5.56 12.54
C ARG A 53 -0.40 5.64 11.65
N TRP A 54 -0.51 5.14 10.43
CA TRP A 54 0.57 5.16 9.47
C TRP A 54 0.96 6.61 9.12
N ASP A 55 -0.03 7.46 8.87
CA ASP A 55 0.20 8.88 8.58
C ASP A 55 0.90 9.57 9.75
N ALA A 56 0.42 9.37 10.98
CA ALA A 56 1.03 9.98 12.17
C ALA A 56 2.47 9.50 12.37
N ARG A 57 2.71 8.21 12.21
CA ARG A 57 4.04 7.61 12.36
C ARG A 57 5.02 8.16 11.31
N THR A 58 4.59 8.25 10.06
CA THR A 58 5.47 8.74 8.99
C THR A 58 5.72 10.23 9.11
N ARG A 59 4.76 11.01 9.57
CA ARG A 59 4.98 12.44 9.84
C ARG A 59 6.00 12.63 10.96
N SER A 60 6.00 11.78 11.98
CA SER A 60 6.99 11.85 13.05
C SER A 60 8.41 11.57 12.57
N LEU A 61 8.56 10.94 11.41
CA LEU A 61 9.87 10.69 10.78
C LEU A 61 10.29 11.82 9.84
N GLY A 62 9.53 12.91 9.81
CA GLY A 62 9.83 14.07 8.97
C GLY A 62 9.18 14.05 7.60
N ALA A 63 8.38 13.04 7.30
CA ALA A 63 7.67 12.97 6.04
C ALA A 63 6.56 14.01 5.99
N ASP A 64 6.28 14.54 4.82
CA ASP A 64 5.18 15.48 4.59
C ASP A 64 3.95 14.78 4.01
N ASN A 65 3.89 13.46 4.15
CA ASN A 65 2.82 12.58 3.70
C ASN A 65 2.64 12.55 2.18
N ARG A 66 3.69 12.82 1.45
CA ARG A 66 3.70 12.63 0.01
C ARG A 66 4.60 11.45 -0.33
N TRP A 67 4.09 10.56 -1.14
CA TRP A 67 4.85 9.41 -1.59
C TRP A 67 4.74 9.28 -3.11
N ILE A 68 5.73 8.67 -3.71
CA ILE A 68 5.80 8.45 -5.15
C ILE A 68 6.09 6.99 -5.43
N LEU A 69 5.57 6.50 -6.54
CA LEU A 69 5.96 5.21 -7.08
C LEU A 69 7.21 5.42 -7.93
N THR A 70 8.26 4.68 -7.60
CA THR A 70 9.52 4.76 -8.34
C THR A 70 9.62 3.68 -9.40
N ASP A 71 8.88 2.60 -9.24
CA ASP A 71 8.78 1.53 -10.23
C ASP A 71 7.51 0.74 -9.99
N GLU A 72 7.01 0.08 -11.03
CA GLU A 72 5.80 -0.72 -10.95
C GLU A 72 5.89 -1.88 -11.95
N VAL A 73 5.55 -3.08 -11.48
CA VAL A 73 5.42 -4.27 -12.31
C VAL A 73 4.04 -4.84 -12.10
N ARG A 74 3.36 -5.22 -13.17
CA ARG A 74 1.98 -5.67 -13.13
C ARG A 74 1.81 -6.97 -13.87
N GLN A 75 0.96 -7.85 -13.32
CA GLN A 75 0.49 -9.05 -13.98
C GLN A 75 -1.03 -9.13 -13.82
N ASP A 76 -1.73 -9.34 -14.93
CA ASP A 76 -3.17 -9.61 -14.90
C ASP A 76 -3.38 -11.04 -15.39
N ARG A 77 -3.85 -11.92 -14.50
CA ARG A 77 -3.95 -13.34 -14.80
C ARG A 77 -5.07 -13.96 -14.01
N ASP A 78 -5.92 -14.73 -14.69
CA ASP A 78 -7.00 -15.51 -14.08
C ASP A 78 -7.94 -14.66 -13.20
N GLY A 79 -8.24 -13.44 -13.65
CA GLY A 79 -9.12 -12.53 -12.92
C GLY A 79 -8.47 -11.85 -11.72
N ILE A 80 -7.17 -12.01 -11.55
CA ILE A 80 -6.42 -11.38 -10.45
C ILE A 80 -5.38 -10.46 -11.04
N LEU A 81 -5.45 -9.19 -10.63
CA LEU A 81 -4.46 -8.18 -10.93
C LEU A 81 -3.45 -8.17 -9.80
N THR A 82 -2.19 -8.41 -10.11
CA THR A 82 -1.10 -8.34 -9.13
C THR A 82 -0.19 -7.20 -9.51
N ASP A 83 0.02 -6.29 -8.57
CA ASP A 83 0.92 -5.16 -8.74
C ASP A 83 2.04 -5.26 -7.73
N TRP A 84 3.28 -5.10 -8.19
CA TRP A 84 4.46 -4.89 -7.37
C TRP A 84 4.83 -3.43 -7.55
N GLU A 85 4.82 -2.66 -6.46
CA GLU A 85 5.00 -1.22 -6.50
C GLU A 85 6.13 -0.81 -5.58
N TRP A 86 7.17 -0.19 -6.12
CA TRP A 86 8.24 0.40 -5.32
C TRP A 86 7.89 1.85 -5.06
N TRP A 87 8.04 2.28 -3.81
CA TRP A 87 7.63 3.62 -3.41
C TRP A 87 8.67 4.25 -2.48
N GLU A 88 8.66 5.57 -2.47
CA GLU A 88 9.45 6.39 -1.55
C GLU A 88 8.53 7.43 -0.93
N LEU A 89 8.73 7.69 0.36
CA LEU A 89 7.98 8.69 1.08
C LEU A 89 8.81 9.96 1.15
N LEU A 90 8.36 11.02 0.48
CA LEU A 90 9.10 12.27 0.36
C LEU A 90 9.23 12.95 1.72
N GLY A 91 10.37 13.58 1.95
CA GLY A 91 10.69 14.23 3.23
C GLY A 91 11.26 13.27 4.28
N SER A 92 11.43 12.00 3.94
CA SER A 92 11.99 11.00 4.83
C SER A 92 12.89 10.04 4.06
N SER A 93 13.59 9.17 4.78
CA SER A 93 14.37 8.09 4.17
C SER A 93 13.54 6.82 3.96
N LEU A 94 12.25 6.85 4.28
CA LEU A 94 11.41 5.67 4.24
C LEU A 94 11.10 5.27 2.81
N LYS A 95 11.37 4.02 2.50
CA LYS A 95 11.15 3.39 1.20
C LYS A 95 10.59 2.00 1.40
N GLY A 96 9.94 1.51 0.38
CA GLY A 96 9.44 0.16 0.44
C GLY A 96 8.92 -0.34 -0.89
N MET A 97 8.37 -1.53 -0.81
CA MET A 97 7.69 -2.18 -1.93
C MET A 97 6.36 -2.73 -1.41
N GLY A 98 5.31 -2.52 -2.18
CA GLY A 98 4.01 -3.10 -1.92
C GLY A 98 3.65 -4.14 -2.94
N LEU A 99 3.08 -5.24 -2.49
CA LEU A 99 2.44 -6.24 -3.33
C LEU A 99 0.94 -6.07 -3.12
N ILE A 100 0.21 -5.75 -4.21
CA ILE A 100 -1.23 -5.52 -4.15
C ILE A 100 -1.92 -6.51 -5.06
N LYS A 101 -2.91 -7.22 -4.52
CA LYS A 101 -3.73 -8.15 -5.31
C LYS A 101 -5.17 -7.68 -5.33
N THR A 102 -5.74 -7.61 -6.53
CA THR A 102 -7.09 -7.11 -6.76
C THR A 102 -7.85 -8.10 -7.64
N ASN A 103 -9.07 -8.42 -7.25
CA ASN A 103 -10.02 -9.14 -8.10
C ASN A 103 -11.17 -8.21 -8.49
N ASP A 104 -12.18 -8.73 -9.17
CA ASP A 104 -13.30 -7.89 -9.62
C ASP A 104 -14.22 -7.43 -8.49
N ARG A 105 -13.98 -7.85 -7.26
CA ARG A 105 -14.69 -7.37 -6.06
C ARG A 105 -13.93 -6.29 -5.32
N GLY A 106 -12.62 -6.21 -5.53
CA GLY A 106 -11.78 -5.22 -4.89
C GLY A 106 -10.38 -5.74 -4.58
N VAL A 107 -9.63 -4.87 -3.96
CA VAL A 107 -8.31 -5.22 -3.43
C VAL A 107 -8.52 -6.17 -2.25
N PHE A 108 -7.88 -7.33 -2.28
CA PHE A 108 -8.04 -8.30 -1.20
C PHE A 108 -6.76 -8.53 -0.40
N LEU A 109 -5.63 -8.04 -0.88
CA LEU A 109 -4.36 -8.17 -0.18
C LEU A 109 -3.45 -7.01 -0.53
N GLU A 110 -2.84 -6.41 0.48
CA GLU A 110 -1.62 -5.66 0.32
C GLU A 110 -0.60 -6.17 1.32
N ARG A 111 0.64 -6.35 0.86
CA ARG A 111 1.77 -6.69 1.73
C ARG A 111 2.89 -5.71 1.43
N ILE A 112 3.40 -5.05 2.45
CA ILE A 112 4.49 -4.11 2.26
C ILE A 112 5.77 -4.63 2.91
N THR A 113 6.89 -4.22 2.32
CA THR A 113 8.23 -4.47 2.84
C THR A 113 8.94 -3.13 2.86
N TYR A 114 9.45 -2.76 4.03
CA TYR A 114 10.30 -1.58 4.16
C TYR A 114 11.74 -1.95 3.89
N PHE A 115 12.47 -1.05 3.28
CA PHE A 115 13.91 -1.25 3.11
C PHE A 115 14.63 0.09 3.15
N ASP A 116 15.92 0.04 3.53
CA ASP A 116 16.80 1.17 3.48
C ASP A 116 17.88 0.90 2.43
N ARG A 117 18.38 1.99 1.85
CA ARG A 117 19.56 1.85 1.02
C ARG A 117 20.73 1.50 1.95
N VAL A 118 21.37 0.39 1.71
CA VAL A 118 22.54 -0.01 2.45
C VAL A 118 23.75 0.61 1.79
N ALA A 119 24.33 1.61 2.46
CA ALA A 119 25.58 2.21 2.03
C ALA A 119 26.73 1.26 2.32
N ASN A 120 27.74 1.26 1.45
CA ASN A 120 28.96 0.48 1.66
C ASN A 120 28.72 -1.02 1.77
N ARG A 121 27.68 -1.50 1.10
CA ARG A 121 27.48 -2.94 1.01
C ARG A 121 28.57 -3.52 0.15
N GLU A 122 29.42 -4.33 0.73
CA GLU A 122 30.60 -4.87 0.04
C GLU A 122 30.26 -6.10 -0.77
N SER A 123 29.41 -6.94 -0.20
CA SER A 123 29.03 -8.17 -0.89
C SER A 123 27.79 -8.74 -0.24
N ILE A 124 27.15 -9.55 -0.99
CA ILE A 124 26.01 -10.33 -0.54
C ILE A 124 26.33 -11.79 -0.77
#